data_d6f660915baffe3142c7d66d6514bf5f
#
_entry.id   d6f660915baffe3142c7d66d6514bf5f
#
_cell.length_a   1.000
_cell.length_b   1.000
_cell.length_c   1.000
_cell.angle_alpha   90.00
_cell.angle_beta   90.00
_cell.angle_gamma   90.00
#
_symmetry.space_group_name_H-M   'P 1'
#
loop_
_entity.id
_entity.type
_entity.pdbx_description
1 polymer ?
#
loop_
_entity_poly.entity_id
_entity_poly.type
_entity_poly.pdbx_seq_one_letter_code
_entity_poly.pdbx_strand_id
1 'polypeptide(L)'
;MGEVPRSHPRYNSLMGRKLLTEAATDGLLADSALIAHGRGEAYDYLLGETTCESALEAIKQSALLMKHAKSCVISVNGNSVALAAADLIRCAAVLQCPIEINIYYRTPERMTALNSRLEKIRHEVSEGGAPTGWEGDWRDAVAKVTILGNDPDSHIPNLEGPRAKCCSAGIFSADVIFVPLEDGDRCEALMEMGKKLIVVDLNPLSRTARQATVTIVDELMRMAPILLSYLVNGVSFAPSEWDNKANLDNSLAVMLNQLGE
;
A
#
# COMPACT_ATOMS: atom_id res chain seq x y z
N MET A 1 8.85 -19.40 -15.27
CA MET A 1 8.28 -18.52 -16.31
C MET A 1 9.40 -18.07 -17.23
N GLY A 2 9.17 -17.99 -18.59
CA GLY A 2 10.14 -17.39 -19.52
C GLY A 2 10.34 -15.90 -19.22
N GLU A 3 11.42 -15.32 -19.75
CA GLU A 3 11.66 -13.88 -19.65
C GLU A 3 10.60 -13.10 -20.43
N VAL A 4 10.00 -12.11 -19.77
CA VAL A 4 9.05 -11.19 -20.40
C VAL A 4 9.85 -10.07 -21.07
N PRO A 5 9.72 -9.85 -22.38
CA PRO A 5 10.41 -8.75 -23.06
C PRO A 5 9.94 -7.40 -22.49
N ARG A 6 10.88 -6.47 -22.26
CA ARG A 6 10.56 -5.10 -21.79
C ARG A 6 9.64 -4.32 -22.74
N SER A 7 9.64 -4.70 -24.03
CA SER A 7 8.74 -4.12 -25.04
C SER A 7 7.32 -4.68 -25.03
N HIS A 8 7.02 -5.65 -24.14
CA HIS A 8 5.67 -6.21 -24.06
C HIS A 8 4.70 -5.15 -23.53
N PRO A 9 3.54 -4.90 -24.18
CA PRO A 9 2.58 -3.86 -23.76
C PRO A 9 2.16 -3.97 -22.28
N ARG A 10 2.02 -5.20 -21.78
CA ARG A 10 1.64 -5.50 -20.40
C ARG A 10 2.84 -5.92 -19.54
N TYR A 11 4.03 -5.38 -19.81
CA TYR A 11 5.26 -5.79 -19.09
C TYR A 11 5.12 -5.69 -17.57
N ASN A 12 4.63 -4.55 -17.07
CA ASN A 12 4.50 -4.30 -15.63
C ASN A 12 3.51 -5.26 -14.96
N SER A 13 2.34 -5.49 -15.56
CA SER A 13 1.36 -6.45 -15.06
C SER A 13 1.93 -7.88 -14.99
N LEU A 14 2.65 -8.31 -16.04
CA LEU A 14 3.29 -9.63 -16.05
C LEU A 14 4.44 -9.74 -15.04
N MET A 15 5.18 -8.66 -14.79
CA MET A 15 6.19 -8.62 -13.74
C MET A 15 5.57 -8.69 -12.34
N GLY A 16 4.43 -8.02 -12.09
CA GLY A 16 3.67 -8.16 -10.85
C GLY A 16 3.25 -9.61 -10.58
N ARG A 17 2.72 -10.31 -11.59
CA ARG A 17 2.40 -11.75 -11.49
C ARG A 17 3.64 -12.59 -11.12
N LYS A 18 4.79 -12.30 -11.76
CA LYS A 18 6.04 -13.01 -11.48
C LYS A 18 6.47 -12.80 -10.03
N LEU A 19 6.51 -11.56 -9.56
CA LEU A 19 6.87 -11.24 -8.17
C LEU A 19 5.98 -11.97 -7.16
N LEU A 20 4.67 -12.02 -7.41
CA LEU A 20 3.73 -12.69 -6.50
C LEU A 20 3.90 -14.23 -6.53
N THR A 21 4.13 -14.84 -7.70
CA THR A 21 4.37 -16.28 -7.77
C THR A 21 5.69 -16.68 -7.10
N GLU A 22 6.74 -15.88 -7.23
CA GLU A 22 8.00 -16.05 -6.52
C GLU A 22 7.80 -15.90 -5.00
N ALA A 23 7.10 -14.85 -4.57
CA ALA A 23 6.79 -14.62 -3.16
C ALA A 23 5.92 -15.72 -2.54
N ALA A 24 5.02 -16.34 -3.31
CA ALA A 24 4.26 -17.51 -2.87
C ALA A 24 5.18 -18.71 -2.64
N THR A 25 6.14 -18.95 -3.53
CA THR A 25 7.16 -20.01 -3.38
C THR A 25 8.05 -19.77 -2.15
N ASP A 26 8.37 -18.50 -1.86
CA ASP A 26 9.16 -18.08 -0.69
C ASP A 26 8.35 -18.09 0.63
N GLY A 27 7.08 -18.51 0.61
CA GLY A 27 6.22 -18.60 1.80
C GLY A 27 5.70 -17.23 2.31
N LEU A 28 5.81 -16.17 1.54
CA LEU A 28 5.34 -14.83 1.91
C LEU A 28 3.82 -14.67 1.75
N LEU A 29 3.22 -15.41 0.82
CA LEU A 29 1.80 -15.34 0.49
C LEU A 29 1.03 -16.60 0.93
N ALA A 30 -0.25 -16.40 1.27
CA ALA A 30 -1.21 -17.52 1.28
C ALA A 30 -1.73 -17.76 -0.14
N ASP A 31 -2.19 -18.99 -0.45
CA ASP A 31 -2.68 -19.35 -1.79
C ASP A 31 -3.81 -18.42 -2.28
N SER A 32 -4.71 -18.02 -1.36
CA SER A 32 -5.81 -17.09 -1.67
C SER A 32 -5.35 -15.69 -2.09
N ALA A 33 -4.11 -15.30 -1.79
CA ALA A 33 -3.57 -13.99 -2.15
C ALA A 33 -3.39 -13.84 -3.67
N LEU A 34 -3.06 -14.94 -4.38
CA LEU A 34 -2.97 -14.96 -5.84
C LEU A 34 -4.33 -14.76 -6.48
N ILE A 35 -5.39 -15.35 -5.91
CA ILE A 35 -6.78 -15.17 -6.37
C ILE A 35 -7.21 -13.72 -6.18
N ALA A 36 -6.90 -13.13 -5.03
CA ALA A 36 -7.23 -11.73 -4.75
C ALA A 36 -6.53 -10.77 -5.73
N HIS A 37 -5.25 -11.00 -6.02
CA HIS A 37 -4.52 -10.20 -7.00
C HIS A 37 -5.13 -10.32 -8.40
N GLY A 38 -5.45 -11.51 -8.88
CA GLY A 38 -6.06 -11.73 -10.19
C GLY A 38 -7.41 -11.03 -10.35
N ARG A 39 -8.20 -10.92 -9.27
CA ARG A 39 -9.44 -10.12 -9.30
C ARG A 39 -9.15 -8.62 -9.44
N GLY A 40 -8.14 -8.11 -8.74
CA GLY A 40 -7.70 -6.71 -8.86
C GLY A 40 -7.18 -6.40 -10.25
N GLU A 41 -6.36 -7.28 -10.80
CA GLU A 41 -5.80 -7.16 -12.15
C GLU A 41 -6.88 -7.06 -13.25
N ALA A 42 -8.03 -7.70 -13.06
CA ALA A 42 -9.16 -7.54 -13.98
C ALA A 42 -9.70 -6.11 -14.02
N TYR A 43 -9.72 -5.41 -12.88
CA TYR A 43 -10.07 -3.99 -12.82
C TYR A 43 -8.97 -3.10 -13.40
N ASP A 44 -7.70 -3.45 -13.18
CA ASP A 44 -6.57 -2.72 -13.76
C ASP A 44 -6.61 -2.75 -15.29
N TYR A 45 -7.01 -3.87 -15.85
CA TYR A 45 -7.22 -3.99 -17.29
C TYR A 45 -8.30 -3.01 -17.79
N LEU A 46 -9.38 -2.83 -17.03
CA LEU A 46 -10.44 -1.86 -17.36
C LEU A 46 -9.98 -0.40 -17.17
N LEU A 47 -8.94 -0.14 -16.37
CA LEU A 47 -8.29 1.18 -16.25
C LEU A 47 -7.28 1.43 -17.39
N GLY A 48 -7.05 0.47 -18.28
CA GLY A 48 -6.04 0.54 -19.32
C GLY A 48 -4.60 0.33 -18.80
N GLU A 49 -4.45 -0.24 -17.61
CA GLU A 49 -3.16 -0.48 -16.92
C GLU A 49 -2.32 0.81 -16.76
N THR A 50 -2.99 1.94 -16.53
CA THR A 50 -2.39 3.27 -16.38
C THR A 50 -2.95 3.98 -15.15
N THR A 51 -2.15 4.88 -14.58
CA THR A 51 -2.61 5.75 -13.49
C THR A 51 -3.51 6.84 -14.07
N CYS A 52 -4.79 6.82 -13.75
CA CYS A 52 -5.75 7.84 -14.20
C CYS A 52 -5.68 9.11 -13.33
N GLU A 53 -6.35 10.19 -13.76
CA GLU A 53 -6.32 11.47 -13.04
C GLU A 53 -6.91 11.38 -11.65
N SER A 54 -8.02 10.66 -11.47
CA SER A 54 -8.61 10.44 -10.14
C SER A 54 -7.64 9.69 -9.20
N ALA A 55 -6.84 8.76 -9.70
CA ALA A 55 -5.80 8.10 -8.92
C ALA A 55 -4.67 9.08 -8.55
N LEU A 56 -4.23 9.95 -9.47
CA LEU A 56 -3.22 10.98 -9.18
C LEU A 56 -3.70 11.95 -8.08
N GLU A 57 -4.94 12.40 -8.14
CA GLU A 57 -5.52 13.28 -7.10
C GLU A 57 -5.61 12.54 -5.74
N ALA A 58 -6.00 11.26 -5.74
CA ALA A 58 -6.00 10.45 -4.52
C ALA A 58 -4.59 10.26 -3.93
N ILE A 59 -3.57 10.07 -4.78
CA ILE A 59 -2.17 9.96 -4.34
C ILE A 59 -1.68 11.29 -3.73
N LYS A 60 -2.00 12.44 -4.34
CA LYS A 60 -1.70 13.77 -3.79
C LYS A 60 -2.34 13.97 -2.42
N GLN A 61 -3.64 13.68 -2.31
CA GLN A 61 -4.38 13.77 -1.05
C GLN A 61 -3.80 12.84 0.02
N SER A 62 -3.40 11.64 -0.37
CA SER A 62 -2.73 10.67 0.51
C SER A 62 -1.41 11.22 1.05
N ALA A 63 -0.56 11.77 0.18
CA ALA A 63 0.71 12.38 0.59
C ALA A 63 0.50 13.52 1.59
N LEU A 64 -0.52 14.37 1.38
CA LEU A 64 -0.87 15.45 2.32
C LEU A 64 -1.32 14.90 3.67
N LEU A 65 -2.23 13.93 3.68
CA LEU A 65 -2.70 13.32 4.94
C LEU A 65 -1.57 12.67 5.72
N MET A 66 -0.70 11.91 5.04
CA MET A 66 0.44 11.23 5.68
C MET A 66 1.46 12.22 6.24
N LYS A 67 1.76 13.31 5.52
CA LYS A 67 2.71 14.34 5.99
C LYS A 67 2.18 15.16 7.17
N HIS A 68 0.87 15.35 7.29
CA HIS A 68 0.24 16.09 8.38
C HIS A 68 -0.28 15.21 9.52
N ALA A 69 -0.06 13.91 9.44
CA ALA A 69 -0.41 12.98 10.50
C ALA A 69 0.38 13.28 11.78
N LYS A 70 -0.25 13.14 12.94
CA LYS A 70 0.45 13.15 14.23
C LYS A 70 1.24 11.85 14.42
N SER A 71 0.70 10.76 13.92
CA SER A 71 1.30 9.43 13.92
C SER A 71 0.81 8.66 12.68
N CYS A 72 1.71 8.45 11.73
CA CYS A 72 1.43 7.64 10.54
C CYS A 72 1.96 6.23 10.72
N VAL A 73 1.32 5.24 10.09
CA VAL A 73 1.85 3.88 9.94
C VAL A 73 1.55 3.35 8.55
N ILE A 74 2.49 2.60 7.99
CA ILE A 74 2.29 1.83 6.76
C ILE A 74 2.04 0.38 7.13
N SER A 75 0.79 -0.08 6.96
CA SER A 75 0.40 -1.48 7.22
C SER A 75 0.61 -2.32 5.97
N VAL A 76 1.38 -3.40 6.09
CA VAL A 76 1.74 -4.26 4.97
C VAL A 76 1.25 -5.70 5.15
N ASN A 77 0.99 -6.36 4.03
CA ASN A 77 0.69 -7.78 3.95
C ASN A 77 1.61 -8.46 2.91
N GLY A 78 1.45 -9.76 2.69
CA GLY A 78 2.29 -10.50 1.76
C GLY A 78 2.34 -9.91 0.35
N ASN A 79 1.18 -9.54 -0.21
CA ASN A 79 1.09 -8.95 -1.56
C ASN A 79 1.81 -7.60 -1.64
N SER A 80 1.58 -6.71 -0.68
CA SER A 80 2.22 -5.40 -0.68
C SER A 80 3.73 -5.48 -0.47
N VAL A 81 4.20 -6.44 0.34
CA VAL A 81 5.64 -6.71 0.49
C VAL A 81 6.24 -7.23 -0.81
N ALA A 82 5.55 -8.15 -1.50
CA ALA A 82 6.04 -8.70 -2.76
C ALA A 82 6.10 -7.66 -3.88
N LEU A 83 5.11 -6.76 -3.95
CA LEU A 83 4.95 -5.81 -5.05
C LEU A 83 5.73 -4.50 -4.86
N ALA A 84 5.78 -3.95 -3.64
CA ALA A 84 6.23 -2.57 -3.45
C ALA A 84 7.05 -2.32 -2.18
N ALA A 85 7.60 -3.35 -1.52
CA ALA A 85 8.28 -3.16 -0.22
C ALA A 85 9.37 -2.08 -0.26
N ALA A 86 10.17 -2.01 -1.33
CA ALA A 86 11.24 -1.01 -1.44
C ALA A 86 10.70 0.43 -1.44
N ASP A 87 9.64 0.70 -2.20
CA ASP A 87 9.04 2.04 -2.25
C ASP A 87 8.28 2.37 -0.96
N LEU A 88 7.62 1.37 -0.34
CA LEU A 88 6.96 1.56 0.95
C LEU A 88 7.97 1.85 2.07
N ILE A 89 9.14 1.20 2.06
CA ILE A 89 10.24 1.51 3.00
C ILE A 89 10.78 2.92 2.76
N ARG A 90 10.94 3.34 1.50
CA ARG A 90 11.33 4.72 1.17
C ARG A 90 10.30 5.73 1.67
N CYS A 91 9.00 5.48 1.47
CA CYS A 91 7.94 6.32 2.00
C CYS A 91 8.00 6.39 3.53
N ALA A 92 8.18 5.26 4.21
CA ALA A 92 8.33 5.20 5.67
C ALA A 92 9.55 5.99 6.16
N ALA A 93 10.69 5.90 5.46
CA ALA A 93 11.90 6.65 5.77
C ALA A 93 11.70 8.17 5.63
N VAL A 94 11.03 8.61 4.56
CA VAL A 94 10.69 10.03 4.35
C VAL A 94 9.75 10.55 5.44
N LEU A 95 8.78 9.74 5.86
CA LEU A 95 7.80 10.10 6.88
C LEU A 95 8.29 9.86 8.31
N GLN A 96 9.41 9.17 8.51
CA GLN A 96 9.90 8.69 9.81
C GLN A 96 8.81 7.91 10.57
N CYS A 97 8.08 7.04 9.88
CA CYS A 97 7.00 6.25 10.45
C CYS A 97 7.32 4.73 10.41
N PRO A 98 6.69 3.93 11.28
CA PRO A 98 6.87 2.49 11.26
C PRO A 98 6.14 1.83 10.07
N ILE A 99 6.63 0.64 9.71
CA ILE A 99 5.91 -0.33 8.89
C ILE A 99 5.40 -1.43 9.81
N GLU A 100 4.13 -1.82 9.69
CA GLU A 100 3.57 -2.91 10.49
C GLU A 100 3.04 -4.04 9.61
N ILE A 101 3.56 -5.26 9.84
CA ILE A 101 3.07 -6.48 9.19
C ILE A 101 1.74 -6.88 9.84
N ASN A 102 0.68 -6.87 9.06
CA ASN A 102 -0.64 -7.33 9.49
C ASN A 102 -1.26 -8.24 8.43
N ILE A 103 -1.39 -9.53 8.75
CA ILE A 103 -1.82 -10.57 7.81
C ILE A 103 -2.92 -11.45 8.41
N TYR A 104 -3.81 -11.97 7.56
CA TYR A 104 -4.93 -12.83 7.96
C TYR A 104 -4.42 -14.22 8.40
N TYR A 105 -3.68 -14.90 7.53
CA TYR A 105 -3.10 -16.23 7.84
C TYR A 105 -1.75 -16.03 8.55
N ARG A 106 -1.84 -15.68 9.83
CA ARG A 106 -0.69 -15.33 10.67
C ARG A 106 -0.08 -16.60 11.29
N THR A 107 0.88 -17.21 10.60
CA THR A 107 1.71 -18.28 11.17
C THR A 107 3.11 -17.76 11.54
N PRO A 108 3.82 -18.40 12.51
CA PRO A 108 5.18 -17.99 12.87
C PRO A 108 6.14 -17.98 11.67
N GLU A 109 6.03 -18.96 10.78
CA GLU A 109 6.87 -19.12 9.60
C GLU A 109 6.67 -17.94 8.64
N ARG A 110 5.41 -17.57 8.35
CA ARG A 110 5.09 -16.43 7.46
C ARG A 110 5.52 -15.11 8.07
N MET A 111 5.32 -14.92 9.37
CA MET A 111 5.78 -13.71 10.05
C MET A 111 7.29 -13.58 9.98
N THR A 112 8.03 -14.67 10.21
CA THR A 112 9.49 -14.71 10.09
C THR A 112 9.94 -14.40 8.66
N ALA A 113 9.31 -15.02 7.66
CA ALA A 113 9.64 -14.80 6.25
C ALA A 113 9.40 -13.35 5.83
N LEU A 114 8.24 -12.76 6.19
CA LEU A 114 7.90 -11.36 5.88
C LEU A 114 8.84 -10.38 6.57
N ASN A 115 9.13 -10.59 7.85
CA ASN A 115 10.06 -9.75 8.60
C ASN A 115 11.47 -9.80 7.99
N SER A 116 11.98 -10.99 7.72
CA SER A 116 13.31 -11.18 7.11
C SER A 116 13.38 -10.54 5.72
N ARG A 117 12.30 -10.63 4.93
CA ARG A 117 12.20 -10.00 3.61
C ARG A 117 12.24 -8.48 3.72
N LEU A 118 11.48 -7.89 4.63
CA LEU A 118 11.47 -6.43 4.87
C LEU A 118 12.81 -5.92 5.38
N GLU A 119 13.45 -6.62 6.31
CA GLU A 119 14.78 -6.27 6.81
C GLU A 119 15.84 -6.29 5.70
N LYS A 120 15.82 -7.32 4.85
CA LYS A 120 16.70 -7.41 3.68
C LYS A 120 16.49 -6.22 2.75
N ILE A 121 15.23 -5.92 2.39
CA ILE A 121 14.91 -4.81 1.48
C ILE A 121 15.26 -3.47 2.14
N ARG A 122 15.05 -3.30 3.45
CA ARG A 122 15.46 -2.11 4.19
C ARG A 122 16.96 -1.87 4.07
N HIS A 123 17.76 -2.93 4.22
CA HIS A 123 19.21 -2.84 4.00
C HIS A 123 19.54 -2.45 2.56
N GLU A 124 18.93 -3.09 1.57
CA GLU A 124 19.13 -2.76 0.14
C GLU A 124 18.74 -1.29 -0.16
N VAL A 125 17.65 -0.79 0.42
CA VAL A 125 17.21 0.61 0.29
C VAL A 125 18.20 1.57 0.96
N SER A 126 18.79 1.19 2.09
CA SER A 126 19.78 2.03 2.78
C SER A 126 21.10 2.15 2.00
N GLU A 127 21.51 1.08 1.29
CA GLU A 127 22.70 1.07 0.44
C GLU A 127 22.42 1.71 -0.94
N GLY A 128 21.17 1.79 -1.34
CA GLY A 128 20.71 2.46 -2.56
C GLY A 128 20.78 3.99 -2.43
N GLY A 129 20.61 4.67 -3.56
CA GLY A 129 20.54 6.14 -3.58
C GLY A 129 19.25 6.66 -2.92
N ALA A 130 19.36 7.85 -2.32
CA ALA A 130 18.19 8.61 -1.85
C ALA A 130 17.24 8.95 -3.01
N PRO A 131 15.94 9.10 -2.76
CA PRO A 131 15.02 9.59 -3.78
C PRO A 131 15.37 11.01 -4.19
N THR A 132 15.13 11.34 -5.46
CA THR A 132 15.41 12.68 -6.01
C THR A 132 14.65 13.75 -5.23
N GLY A 133 15.37 14.76 -4.76
CA GLY A 133 14.83 15.85 -3.95
C GLY A 133 14.94 15.60 -2.44
N TRP A 134 15.45 14.44 -2.01
CA TRP A 134 15.71 14.21 -0.59
C TRP A 134 16.91 15.03 -0.09
N GLU A 135 16.74 15.62 1.08
CA GLU A 135 17.81 16.34 1.81
C GLU A 135 18.09 15.63 3.14
N GLY A 136 19.37 15.43 3.46
CA GLY A 136 19.81 14.80 4.70
C GLY A 136 20.44 13.42 4.51
N ASP A 137 20.76 12.76 5.64
CA ASP A 137 21.36 11.43 5.64
C ASP A 137 20.30 10.36 5.36
N TRP A 138 20.36 9.78 4.15
CA TRP A 138 19.41 8.76 3.72
C TRP A 138 19.57 7.44 4.47
N ARG A 139 20.80 7.05 4.77
CA ARG A 139 21.05 5.80 5.51
C ARG A 139 20.51 5.88 6.93
N ASP A 140 20.69 7.02 7.59
CA ASP A 140 20.13 7.26 8.93
C ASP A 140 18.60 7.29 8.87
N ALA A 141 18.00 7.94 7.86
CA ALA A 141 16.55 7.96 7.68
C ALA A 141 15.97 6.56 7.51
N VAL A 142 16.59 5.71 6.68
CA VAL A 142 16.14 4.32 6.47
C VAL A 142 16.38 3.45 7.70
N ALA A 143 17.49 3.64 8.41
CA ALA A 143 17.81 2.88 9.63
C ALA A 143 16.78 3.11 10.73
N LYS A 144 16.14 4.28 10.79
CA LYS A 144 15.09 4.62 11.76
C LYS A 144 13.72 4.00 11.45
N VAL A 145 13.51 3.44 10.27
CA VAL A 145 12.26 2.73 9.95
C VAL A 145 12.15 1.47 10.79
N THR A 146 11.17 1.45 11.68
CA THR A 146 10.89 0.29 12.53
C THR A 146 9.94 -0.67 11.80
N ILE A 147 10.24 -1.96 11.81
CA ILE A 147 9.37 -3.01 11.30
C ILE A 147 8.67 -3.66 12.49
N LEU A 148 7.36 -3.48 12.57
CA LEU A 148 6.48 -3.96 13.62
C LEU A 148 5.66 -5.17 13.14
N GLY A 149 4.99 -5.83 14.09
CA GLY A 149 4.02 -6.87 13.81
C GLY A 149 4.43 -8.26 14.29
N ASN A 150 5.69 -8.52 14.66
CA ASN A 150 6.09 -9.82 15.23
C ASN A 150 5.45 -10.08 16.59
N ASP A 151 5.50 -9.08 17.46
CA ASP A 151 5.02 -9.17 18.85
C ASP A 151 3.90 -8.14 19.08
N PRO A 152 2.67 -8.41 18.57
CA PRO A 152 1.54 -7.50 18.74
C PRO A 152 1.11 -7.47 20.20
N ASP A 153 1.01 -6.26 20.76
CA ASP A 153 0.66 -5.97 22.15
C ASP A 153 -0.67 -5.23 22.31
N SER A 154 -1.41 -5.08 21.21
CA SER A 154 -2.69 -4.39 21.15
C SER A 154 -3.67 -5.11 20.24
N HIS A 155 -4.94 -4.68 20.28
CA HIS A 155 -6.02 -5.31 19.55
C HIS A 155 -6.98 -4.26 18.98
N ILE A 156 -7.39 -4.42 17.70
CA ILE A 156 -8.40 -3.59 17.07
C ILE A 156 -9.77 -4.02 17.64
N PRO A 157 -10.52 -3.10 18.31
CA PRO A 157 -11.84 -3.42 18.84
C PRO A 157 -12.82 -3.85 17.74
N ASN A 158 -13.80 -4.65 18.08
CA ASN A 158 -14.87 -5.10 17.20
C ASN A 158 -14.42 -5.89 15.95
N LEU A 159 -13.16 -6.29 15.90
CA LEU A 159 -12.60 -7.11 14.83
C LEU A 159 -12.22 -8.48 15.38
N GLU A 160 -12.71 -9.53 14.73
CA GLU A 160 -12.33 -10.91 15.05
C GLU A 160 -11.19 -11.41 14.17
N GLY A 161 -10.45 -12.40 14.66
CA GLY A 161 -9.43 -13.11 13.92
C GLY A 161 -8.03 -12.51 14.01
N PRO A 162 -7.07 -13.06 13.26
CA PRO A 162 -5.64 -12.74 13.40
C PRO A 162 -5.28 -11.29 13.09
N ARG A 163 -6.04 -10.62 12.21
CA ARG A 163 -5.80 -9.21 11.81
C ARG A 163 -6.21 -8.20 12.85
N ALA A 164 -6.98 -8.63 13.86
CA ALA A 164 -7.30 -7.78 15.01
C ALA A 164 -6.07 -7.46 15.86
N LYS A 165 -5.08 -8.38 15.90
CA LYS A 165 -3.81 -8.17 16.61
C LYS A 165 -2.97 -7.11 15.90
N CYS A 166 -2.54 -6.09 16.64
CA CYS A 166 -1.72 -5.00 16.15
C CYS A 166 -0.73 -4.53 17.21
N CYS A 167 0.20 -3.66 16.83
CA CYS A 167 1.16 -3.08 17.77
C CYS A 167 0.66 -1.73 18.32
N SER A 168 0.87 -1.51 19.62
CA SER A 168 0.55 -0.22 20.25
C SER A 168 1.34 0.93 19.64
N ALA A 169 2.61 0.70 19.31
CA ALA A 169 3.49 1.68 18.65
C ALA A 169 3.23 1.85 17.14
N GLY A 170 2.27 1.13 16.57
CA GLY A 170 1.94 1.14 15.15
C GLY A 170 0.47 1.43 14.90
N ILE A 171 -0.25 0.47 14.32
CA ILE A 171 -1.65 0.61 13.90
C ILE A 171 -2.54 1.12 15.03
N PHE A 172 -2.33 0.69 16.28
CA PHE A 172 -3.20 1.07 17.38
C PHE A 172 -3.13 2.57 17.71
N SER A 173 -1.93 3.18 17.76
CA SER A 173 -1.75 4.60 18.10
C SER A 173 -1.85 5.54 16.90
N ALA A 174 -1.69 5.04 15.67
CA ALA A 174 -1.69 5.87 14.47
C ALA A 174 -3.04 6.60 14.28
N ASP A 175 -3.01 7.86 13.85
CA ASP A 175 -4.18 8.61 13.39
C ASP A 175 -4.39 8.50 11.89
N VAL A 176 -3.31 8.23 11.13
CA VAL A 176 -3.35 7.94 9.68
C VAL A 176 -2.70 6.59 9.40
N ILE A 177 -3.41 5.72 8.71
CA ILE A 177 -2.92 4.39 8.32
C ILE A 177 -2.97 4.27 6.81
N PHE A 178 -1.80 4.04 6.20
CA PHE A 178 -1.71 3.65 4.79
C PHE A 178 -1.77 2.12 4.69
N VAL A 179 -2.78 1.61 4.02
CA VAL A 179 -3.06 0.16 3.94
C VAL A 179 -3.29 -0.26 2.49
N PRO A 180 -2.28 -0.65 1.74
CA PRO A 180 -2.50 -1.22 0.43
C PRO A 180 -3.14 -2.60 0.53
N LEU A 181 -4.16 -2.87 -0.29
CA LEU A 181 -4.80 -4.17 -0.45
C LEU A 181 -5.45 -4.70 0.86
N GLU A 182 -6.46 -3.98 1.36
CA GLU A 182 -7.16 -4.26 2.62
C GLU A 182 -8.49 -5.00 2.43
N ASP A 183 -8.98 -5.65 3.50
CA ASP A 183 -10.33 -6.19 3.60
C ASP A 183 -11.33 -5.19 4.25
N GLY A 184 -12.62 -5.34 3.91
CA GLY A 184 -13.65 -4.41 4.34
C GLY A 184 -13.90 -4.40 5.85
N ASP A 185 -13.83 -5.55 6.53
CA ASP A 185 -14.15 -5.66 7.96
C ASP A 185 -13.11 -4.90 8.79
N ARG A 186 -11.83 -5.06 8.45
CA ARG A 186 -10.75 -4.35 9.15
C ARG A 186 -10.77 -2.84 8.82
N CYS A 187 -11.08 -2.48 7.57
CA CYS A 187 -11.26 -1.08 7.18
C CYS A 187 -12.33 -0.41 8.05
N GLU A 188 -13.49 -1.04 8.19
CA GLU A 188 -14.60 -0.55 8.98
C GLU A 188 -14.24 -0.41 10.47
N ALA A 189 -13.65 -1.43 11.07
CA ALA A 189 -13.22 -1.40 12.47
C ALA A 189 -12.19 -0.29 12.77
N LEU A 190 -11.23 -0.05 11.86
CA LEU A 190 -10.26 1.04 12.01
C LEU A 190 -10.90 2.42 11.84
N MET A 191 -11.87 2.57 10.94
CA MET A 191 -12.64 3.81 10.79
C MET A 191 -13.50 4.11 12.05
N GLU A 192 -14.10 3.08 12.66
CA GLU A 192 -14.82 3.21 13.95
C GLU A 192 -13.93 3.68 15.11
N MET A 193 -12.62 3.36 15.05
CA MET A 193 -11.61 3.90 15.98
C MET A 193 -11.28 5.39 15.71
N GLY A 194 -11.92 6.04 14.74
CA GLY A 194 -11.66 7.44 14.36
C GLY A 194 -10.37 7.65 13.56
N LYS A 195 -9.79 6.59 12.99
CA LYS A 195 -8.57 6.67 12.18
C LYS A 195 -8.87 7.11 10.76
N LYS A 196 -7.94 7.78 10.11
CA LYS A 196 -7.99 8.08 8.69
C LYS A 196 -7.28 6.97 7.92
N LEU A 197 -8.01 6.32 7.03
CA LEU A 197 -7.49 5.22 6.22
C LEU A 197 -7.24 5.67 4.78
N ILE A 198 -6.04 5.37 4.30
CA ILE A 198 -5.64 5.49 2.92
C ILE A 198 -5.46 4.08 2.37
N VAL A 199 -6.25 3.71 1.39
CA VAL A 199 -6.21 2.35 0.80
C VAL A 199 -5.84 2.40 -0.67
N VAL A 200 -5.24 1.32 -1.17
CA VAL A 200 -5.04 1.07 -2.60
C VAL A 200 -5.92 -0.10 -2.97
N ASP A 201 -6.93 0.14 -3.78
CA ASP A 201 -7.89 -0.87 -4.21
C ASP A 201 -8.33 -0.60 -5.65
N LEU A 202 -8.03 -1.53 -6.54
CA LEU A 202 -8.39 -1.46 -7.97
C LEU A 202 -9.90 -1.54 -8.22
N ASN A 203 -10.68 -2.04 -7.24
CA ASN A 203 -12.12 -2.11 -7.33
C ASN A 203 -12.79 -0.92 -6.62
N PRO A 204 -13.23 0.14 -7.33
CA PRO A 204 -13.89 1.30 -6.71
C PRO A 204 -15.24 0.98 -6.06
N LEU A 205 -15.80 -0.19 -6.34
CA LEU A 205 -17.08 -0.64 -5.77
C LEU A 205 -16.90 -1.54 -4.54
N SER A 206 -15.68 -1.84 -4.13
CA SER A 206 -15.42 -2.67 -2.95
C SER A 206 -15.92 -2.00 -1.67
N ARG A 207 -16.16 -2.80 -0.64
CA ARG A 207 -16.49 -2.28 0.69
C ARG A 207 -15.35 -1.41 1.23
N THR A 208 -14.12 -1.88 1.09
CA THR A 208 -12.91 -1.18 1.50
C THR A 208 -12.80 0.19 0.83
N ALA A 209 -12.91 0.23 -0.51
CA ALA A 209 -12.82 1.47 -1.26
C ALA A 209 -13.86 2.52 -0.84
N ARG A 210 -15.09 2.09 -0.58
CA ARG A 210 -16.19 2.98 -0.19
C ARG A 210 -16.13 3.47 1.25
N GLN A 211 -15.48 2.73 2.14
CA GLN A 211 -15.35 3.04 3.57
C GLN A 211 -14.14 3.91 3.88
N ALA A 212 -13.07 3.79 3.12
CA ALA A 212 -11.82 4.49 3.37
C ALA A 212 -11.94 6.02 3.30
N THR A 213 -11.06 6.72 4.01
CA THR A 213 -10.95 8.18 3.92
C THR A 213 -10.46 8.61 2.54
N VAL A 214 -9.45 7.91 2.01
CA VAL A 214 -8.94 8.09 0.65
C VAL A 214 -8.72 6.72 0.02
N THR A 215 -9.23 6.53 -1.19
CA THR A 215 -8.98 5.34 -1.98
C THR A 215 -8.21 5.71 -3.24
N ILE A 216 -7.04 5.11 -3.40
CA ILE A 216 -6.25 5.18 -4.62
C ILE A 216 -6.67 4.00 -5.50
N VAL A 217 -7.37 4.27 -6.59
CA VAL A 217 -7.80 3.25 -7.56
C VAL A 217 -6.70 3.09 -8.60
N ASP A 218 -5.66 2.36 -8.22
CA ASP A 218 -4.49 2.12 -9.07
C ASP A 218 -3.74 0.84 -8.64
N GLU A 219 -2.84 0.38 -9.49
CA GLU A 219 -1.94 -0.72 -9.17
C GLU A 219 -0.81 -0.23 -8.26
N LEU A 220 -0.49 -1.03 -7.24
CA LEU A 220 0.41 -0.63 -6.16
C LEU A 220 1.84 -0.30 -6.65
N MET A 221 2.38 -1.06 -7.61
CA MET A 221 3.73 -0.84 -8.16
C MET A 221 3.82 0.48 -8.96
N ARG A 222 2.69 0.93 -9.56
CA ARG A 222 2.64 2.21 -10.28
C ARG A 222 2.49 3.38 -9.34
N MET A 223 1.58 3.30 -8.38
CA MET A 223 1.28 4.41 -7.51
C MET A 223 2.36 4.68 -6.46
N ALA A 224 3.06 3.65 -5.96
CA ALA A 224 4.01 3.81 -4.85
C ALA A 224 5.19 4.76 -5.16
N PRO A 225 5.87 4.70 -6.32
CA PRO A 225 6.89 5.68 -6.67
C PRO A 225 6.33 7.09 -6.88
N ILE A 226 5.07 7.24 -7.33
CA ILE A 226 4.41 8.55 -7.46
C ILE A 226 4.14 9.13 -6.06
N LEU A 227 3.62 8.32 -5.13
CA LEU A 227 3.43 8.72 -3.73
C LEU A 227 4.76 9.16 -3.11
N LEU A 228 5.83 8.39 -3.28
CA LEU A 228 7.17 8.75 -2.80
C LEU A 228 7.62 10.11 -3.34
N SER A 229 7.42 10.35 -4.62
CA SER A 229 7.75 11.65 -5.23
C SER A 229 7.01 12.81 -4.58
N TYR A 230 5.71 12.68 -4.31
CA TYR A 230 4.93 13.72 -3.62
C TYR A 230 5.32 13.87 -2.15
N LEU A 231 5.69 12.79 -1.48
CA LEU A 231 6.17 12.86 -0.10
C LEU A 231 7.50 13.62 0.00
N VAL A 232 8.41 13.44 -0.95
CA VAL A 232 9.72 14.13 -0.96
C VAL A 232 9.57 15.59 -1.43
N ASN A 233 8.98 15.81 -2.60
CA ASN A 233 8.97 17.10 -3.27
C ASN A 233 7.81 18.02 -2.83
N GLY A 234 6.86 17.47 -2.05
CA GLY A 234 5.65 18.19 -1.66
C GLY A 234 4.58 18.16 -2.74
N VAL A 235 3.41 18.66 -2.39
CA VAL A 235 2.24 18.80 -3.27
C VAL A 235 1.93 20.29 -3.36
N SER A 236 1.88 20.85 -4.56
CA SER A 236 1.65 22.27 -4.81
C SER A 236 0.18 22.71 -4.61
N PHE A 237 -0.73 21.77 -4.44
CA PHE A 237 -2.16 22.00 -4.30
C PHE A 237 -2.72 21.13 -3.18
N ALA A 238 -3.48 21.73 -2.26
CA ALA A 238 -4.30 21.03 -1.28
C ALA A 238 -5.76 21.22 -1.67
N PRO A 239 -6.52 20.16 -2.01
CA PRO A 239 -7.95 20.28 -2.15
C PRO A 239 -8.54 20.73 -0.81
N SER A 240 -9.41 21.74 -0.82
CA SER A 240 -10.04 22.31 0.38
C SER A 240 -10.93 21.28 1.08
N GLU A 241 -11.52 20.35 0.33
CA GLU A 241 -12.33 19.22 0.82
C GLU A 241 -12.11 18.01 -0.09
N TRP A 242 -11.83 16.84 0.53
CA TRP A 242 -11.71 15.58 -0.18
C TRP A 242 -13.03 14.82 -0.17
N ASP A 243 -13.54 14.48 -1.34
CA ASP A 243 -14.70 13.60 -1.52
C ASP A 243 -14.26 12.26 -2.14
N ASN A 244 -14.10 11.25 -1.28
CA ASN A 244 -13.70 9.90 -1.74
C ASN A 244 -14.74 9.29 -2.69
N LYS A 245 -16.04 9.55 -2.46
CA LYS A 245 -17.10 9.03 -3.32
C LYS A 245 -17.01 9.61 -4.74
N ALA A 246 -16.87 10.92 -4.86
CA ALA A 246 -16.69 11.56 -6.17
C ALA A 246 -15.43 11.05 -6.89
N ASN A 247 -14.34 10.81 -6.15
CA ASN A 247 -13.12 10.23 -6.71
C ASN A 247 -13.31 8.79 -7.23
N LEU A 248 -14.06 7.95 -6.49
CA LEU A 248 -14.43 6.59 -6.92
C LEU A 248 -15.33 6.60 -8.16
N ASP A 249 -16.32 7.51 -8.21
CA ASP A 249 -17.22 7.68 -9.36
C ASP A 249 -16.41 8.08 -10.61
N ASN A 250 -15.40 8.95 -10.48
CA ASN A 250 -14.51 9.32 -11.58
C ASN A 250 -13.66 8.12 -12.05
N SER A 251 -13.13 7.32 -11.15
CA SER A 251 -12.38 6.10 -11.50
C SER A 251 -13.26 5.09 -12.23
N LEU A 252 -14.52 4.94 -11.80
CA LEU A 252 -15.48 4.07 -12.48
C LEU A 252 -15.84 4.59 -13.87
N ALA A 253 -15.97 5.92 -14.03
CA ALA A 253 -16.21 6.53 -15.33
C ALA A 253 -15.08 6.24 -16.32
N VAL A 254 -13.81 6.25 -15.89
CA VAL A 254 -12.66 5.85 -16.71
C VAL A 254 -12.83 4.42 -17.21
N MET A 255 -13.17 3.47 -16.33
CA MET A 255 -13.38 2.06 -16.70
C MET A 255 -14.52 1.89 -17.73
N LEU A 256 -15.60 2.67 -17.61
CA LEU A 256 -16.73 2.59 -18.52
C LEU A 256 -16.42 3.21 -19.90
N ASN A 257 -15.61 4.26 -19.93
CA ASN A 257 -15.27 4.96 -21.17
C ASN A 257 -14.30 4.16 -22.06
N GLN A 258 -13.57 3.19 -21.53
CA GLN A 258 -12.73 2.28 -22.32
C GLN A 258 -13.53 1.43 -23.31
N LEU A 259 -14.86 1.32 -23.13
CA LEU A 259 -15.75 0.61 -24.07
C LEU A 259 -16.15 1.46 -25.30
N GLY A 260 -15.78 2.73 -25.34
CA GLY A 260 -16.17 3.71 -26.37
C GLY A 260 -15.08 4.07 -27.39
N GLU A 261 -13.89 3.50 -27.26
CA GLU A 261 -12.78 3.60 -28.22
C GLU A 261 -12.53 2.22 -28.88
#